data_6d7aadf34c8bb536da5bf0e2d1b371b6
#
_entry.id   6d7aadf34c8bb536da5bf0e2d1b371b6
#
_cell.length_a   1.000
_cell.length_b   1.000
_cell.length_c   1.000
_cell.angle_alpha   90.00
_cell.angle_beta   90.00
_cell.angle_gamma   90.00
#
_symmetry.space_group_name_H-M   'P 1'
#
loop_
_entity.id
_entity.type
_entity.pdbx_description
1 polymer ?
#
loop_
_entity_poly.entity_id
_entity_poly.type
_entity_poly.pdbx_seq_one_letter_code
_entity_poly.pdbx_strand_id
1 'polypeptide(L)'
;MKPQQVVEMLYKVTNGEAYVTSDVGQHQMFAALYYKYDRPRQWINSGGLGTMGFGLPAAMGVKFAFPDATVACVTGEASIQMNIQELSTCLQYGLPVKIININNRSLGMVKQWQDMQYEGRHSNSYMDSLPDFVKLVEAYGHVGMKITDPDQLESKMREAFAMTDRLVFLDIYVDPSEHVYPMHIAKGSMRDMLLSKTERT
;
A
#
# COMPACT_ATOMS: atom_id res chain seq x y z
N MET A 1 -7.35 -7.34 10.87
CA MET A 1 -6.96 -7.70 9.47
C MET A 1 -5.47 -7.54 9.33
N LYS A 2 -4.77 -8.47 8.68
CA LYS A 2 -3.33 -8.39 8.45
C LYS A 2 -3.02 -7.73 7.10
N PRO A 3 -1.93 -6.95 6.97
CA PRO A 3 -1.52 -6.35 5.69
C PRO A 3 -1.33 -7.39 4.57
N GLN A 4 -0.81 -8.57 4.90
CA GLN A 4 -0.61 -9.68 3.97
C GLN A 4 -1.93 -10.09 3.30
N GLN A 5 -3.01 -10.20 4.08
CA GLN A 5 -4.34 -10.56 3.58
C GLN A 5 -4.87 -9.54 2.56
N VAL A 6 -4.55 -8.25 2.75
CA VAL A 6 -4.94 -7.19 1.82
C VAL A 6 -4.25 -7.39 0.47
N VAL A 7 -2.95 -7.68 0.48
CA VAL A 7 -2.17 -7.87 -0.76
C VAL A 7 -2.54 -9.17 -1.47
N GLU A 8 -2.75 -10.26 -0.72
CA GLU A 8 -3.22 -11.53 -1.29
C GLU A 8 -4.62 -11.38 -1.90
N MET A 9 -5.50 -10.61 -1.25
CA MET A 9 -6.81 -10.30 -1.79
C MET A 9 -6.73 -9.45 -3.05
N LEU A 10 -5.82 -8.48 -3.11
CA LEU A 10 -5.57 -7.70 -4.31
C LEU A 10 -5.17 -8.61 -5.48
N TYR A 11 -4.24 -9.55 -5.26
CA TYR A 11 -3.86 -10.54 -6.27
C TYR A 11 -5.07 -11.37 -6.73
N LYS A 12 -5.85 -11.89 -5.77
CA LYS A 12 -7.05 -12.70 -6.06
C LYS A 12 -8.09 -11.94 -6.90
N VAL A 13 -8.40 -10.71 -6.52
CA VAL A 13 -9.44 -9.90 -7.21
C VAL A 13 -9.00 -9.49 -8.61
N THR A 14 -7.71 -9.27 -8.83
CA THR A 14 -7.13 -8.88 -10.12
C THR A 14 -6.65 -10.06 -10.95
N ASN A 15 -6.75 -11.30 -10.45
CA ASN A 15 -6.15 -12.51 -11.04
C ASN A 15 -4.65 -12.33 -11.38
N GLY A 16 -3.94 -11.51 -10.60
CA GLY A 16 -2.53 -11.19 -10.85
C GLY A 16 -2.29 -10.29 -12.07
N GLU A 17 -3.31 -9.78 -12.73
CA GLU A 17 -3.18 -9.03 -13.99
C GLU A 17 -2.90 -7.52 -13.81
N ALA A 18 -3.08 -6.97 -12.60
CA ALA A 18 -2.87 -5.55 -12.38
C ALA A 18 -1.41 -5.14 -12.48
N TYR A 19 -1.15 -3.96 -13.05
CA TYR A 19 0.08 -3.24 -12.75
C TYR A 19 -0.01 -2.70 -11.33
N VAL A 20 1.00 -3.00 -10.53
CA VAL A 20 1.05 -2.58 -9.13
C VAL A 20 2.16 -1.54 -8.97
N THR A 21 1.78 -0.33 -8.63
CA THR A 21 2.73 0.68 -8.17
C THR A 21 2.74 0.71 -6.65
N SER A 22 3.83 1.09 -6.06
CA SER A 22 3.90 1.19 -4.60
C SER A 22 4.61 2.44 -4.13
N ASP A 23 4.07 2.99 -3.07
CA ASP A 23 4.79 3.91 -2.20
C ASP A 23 5.81 3.16 -1.33
N VAL A 24 6.52 3.89 -0.47
CA VAL A 24 7.61 3.37 0.34
C VAL A 24 7.22 3.22 1.80
N GLY A 25 7.44 2.04 2.34
CA GLY A 25 7.13 1.65 3.72
C GLY A 25 6.87 0.15 3.85
N GLN A 26 6.25 -0.27 4.97
CA GLN A 26 5.86 -1.68 5.15
C GLN A 26 4.93 -2.17 4.03
N HIS A 27 3.98 -1.33 3.58
CA HIS A 27 3.07 -1.66 2.48
C HIS A 27 3.81 -2.02 1.18
N GLN A 28 4.95 -1.37 0.88
CA GLN A 28 5.82 -1.74 -0.23
C GLN A 28 6.38 -3.15 -0.06
N MET A 29 6.89 -3.46 1.12
CA MET A 29 7.48 -4.76 1.39
C MET A 29 6.42 -5.87 1.39
N PHE A 30 5.24 -5.61 1.95
CA PHE A 30 4.12 -6.55 1.86
C PHE A 30 3.70 -6.77 0.40
N ALA A 31 3.60 -5.72 -0.41
CA ALA A 31 3.29 -5.86 -1.83
C ALA A 31 4.36 -6.67 -2.58
N ALA A 32 5.64 -6.44 -2.29
CA ALA A 32 6.74 -7.19 -2.90
C ALA A 32 6.74 -8.69 -2.53
N LEU A 33 6.34 -9.03 -1.30
CA LEU A 33 6.38 -10.40 -0.79
C LEU A 33 5.11 -11.21 -1.12
N TYR A 34 3.93 -10.58 -1.11
CA TYR A 34 2.65 -11.29 -1.13
C TYR A 34 1.84 -11.11 -2.41
N TYR A 35 2.13 -10.11 -3.25
CA TYR A 35 1.60 -10.05 -4.61
C TYR A 35 2.49 -10.87 -5.53
N LYS A 36 1.94 -11.87 -6.20
CA LYS A 36 2.69 -12.75 -7.11
C LYS A 36 2.78 -12.09 -8.48
N TYR A 37 3.99 -11.67 -8.86
CA TYR A 37 4.24 -11.00 -10.14
C TYR A 37 4.64 -12.03 -11.20
N ASP A 38 3.79 -12.22 -12.19
CA ASP A 38 4.00 -13.22 -13.26
C ASP A 38 4.65 -12.62 -14.52
N ARG A 39 4.72 -11.28 -14.61
CA ARG A 39 5.24 -10.58 -15.78
C ARG A 39 6.29 -9.53 -15.42
N PRO A 40 7.35 -9.38 -16.24
CA PRO A 40 8.29 -8.26 -16.08
C PRO A 40 7.58 -6.90 -16.16
N ARG A 41 8.09 -5.91 -15.41
CA ARG A 41 7.59 -4.53 -15.37
C ARG A 41 6.16 -4.37 -14.82
N GLN A 42 5.61 -5.39 -14.19
CA GLN A 42 4.31 -5.33 -13.52
C GLN A 42 4.42 -4.64 -12.15
N TRP A 43 5.58 -4.72 -11.51
CA TRP A 43 5.92 -4.10 -10.23
C TRP A 43 6.74 -2.83 -10.43
N ILE A 44 6.19 -1.69 -9.98
CA ILE A 44 6.78 -0.36 -10.18
C ILE A 44 6.89 0.34 -8.81
N ASN A 45 8.11 0.54 -8.35
CA ASN A 45 8.37 1.13 -7.04
C ASN A 45 9.68 1.91 -7.00
N SER A 46 9.82 2.78 -6.01
CA SER A 46 11.08 3.50 -5.73
C SER A 46 11.99 2.64 -4.85
N GLY A 47 12.48 1.49 -5.38
CA GLY A 47 13.29 0.54 -4.63
C GLY A 47 14.73 1.00 -4.34
N GLY A 48 15.25 1.94 -5.12
CA GLY A 48 16.60 2.48 -4.93
C GLY A 48 16.65 3.65 -3.95
N LEU A 49 15.94 4.73 -4.24
CA LEU A 49 15.94 5.95 -3.41
C LEU A 49 14.93 5.90 -2.25
N GLY A 50 13.93 5.03 -2.32
CA GLY A 50 12.94 4.92 -1.27
C GLY A 50 12.06 6.18 -1.12
N THR A 51 11.59 6.73 -2.23
CA THR A 51 10.83 7.98 -2.26
C THR A 51 9.39 7.77 -1.84
N MET A 52 9.00 8.22 -0.67
CA MET A 52 7.60 8.31 -0.26
C MET A 52 6.86 9.32 -1.14
N GLY A 53 5.60 8.99 -1.51
CA GLY A 53 4.81 9.79 -2.47
C GLY A 53 4.98 9.36 -3.93
N PHE A 54 5.83 8.38 -4.24
CA PHE A 54 6.05 7.87 -5.59
C PHE A 54 4.86 7.12 -6.18
N GLY A 55 4.09 6.42 -5.33
CA GLY A 55 3.11 5.41 -5.77
C GLY A 55 2.00 5.95 -6.66
N LEU A 56 1.32 7.03 -6.24
CA LEU A 56 0.21 7.63 -7.01
C LEU A 56 0.68 8.24 -8.33
N PRO A 57 1.71 9.10 -8.39
CA PRO A 57 2.22 9.61 -9.66
C PRO A 57 2.68 8.51 -10.62
N ALA A 58 3.30 7.45 -10.12
CA ALA A 58 3.68 6.31 -10.94
C ALA A 58 2.45 5.57 -11.50
N ALA A 59 1.39 5.38 -10.69
CA ALA A 59 0.14 4.78 -11.14
C ALA A 59 -0.53 5.60 -12.26
N MET A 60 -0.52 6.92 -12.13
CA MET A 60 -0.98 7.83 -13.18
C MET A 60 -0.19 7.63 -14.46
N GLY A 61 1.14 7.59 -14.37
CA GLY A 61 2.01 7.34 -15.53
C GLY A 61 1.72 6.01 -16.23
N VAL A 62 1.52 4.94 -15.45
CA VAL A 62 1.12 3.63 -15.98
C VAL A 62 -0.23 3.72 -16.70
N LYS A 63 -1.20 4.41 -16.09
CA LYS A 63 -2.55 4.54 -16.67
C LYS A 63 -2.56 5.38 -17.95
N PHE A 64 -1.69 6.37 -18.06
CA PHE A 64 -1.48 7.11 -19.32
C PHE A 64 -0.84 6.24 -20.40
N ALA A 65 0.16 5.44 -20.02
CA ALA A 65 0.85 4.57 -20.98
C ALA A 65 -0.01 3.37 -21.43
N PHE A 66 -0.87 2.86 -20.55
CA PHE A 66 -1.70 1.68 -20.76
C PHE A 66 -3.15 1.97 -20.30
N PRO A 67 -3.94 2.70 -21.11
CA PRO A 67 -5.28 3.17 -20.72
C PRO A 67 -6.25 2.07 -20.33
N ASP A 68 -6.14 0.89 -20.93
CA ASP A 68 -7.04 -0.25 -20.69
C ASP A 68 -6.57 -1.14 -19.53
N ALA A 69 -5.36 -0.93 -19.02
CA ALA A 69 -4.80 -1.77 -17.97
C ALA A 69 -5.45 -1.51 -16.62
N THR A 70 -5.60 -2.56 -15.83
CA THR A 70 -5.91 -2.44 -14.41
C THR A 70 -4.66 -1.96 -13.64
N VAL A 71 -4.78 -0.85 -12.92
CA VAL A 71 -3.68 -0.25 -12.16
C VAL A 71 -4.06 -0.10 -10.70
N ALA A 72 -3.26 -0.69 -9.82
CA ALA A 72 -3.38 -0.59 -8.36
C ALA A 72 -2.17 0.14 -7.78
N CYS A 73 -2.43 1.18 -6.99
CA CYS A 73 -1.42 1.88 -6.20
C CYS A 73 -1.50 1.37 -4.75
N VAL A 74 -0.50 0.61 -4.31
CA VAL A 74 -0.39 0.18 -2.91
C VAL A 74 0.37 1.24 -2.13
N THR A 75 -0.27 1.82 -1.13
CA THR A 75 0.28 2.93 -0.33
C THR A 75 -0.01 2.77 1.16
N GLY A 76 0.52 3.65 1.95
CA GLY A 76 0.20 3.82 3.37
C GLY A 76 -0.20 5.26 3.65
N GLU A 77 -0.88 5.47 4.78
CA GLU A 77 -1.52 6.73 5.16
C GLU A 77 -0.57 7.94 5.21
N ALA A 78 0.73 7.70 5.48
CA ALA A 78 1.73 8.76 5.48
C ALA A 78 2.23 9.08 4.07
N SER A 79 2.54 8.04 3.29
CA SER A 79 3.11 8.18 1.95
C SER A 79 2.15 8.85 0.98
N ILE A 80 0.88 8.47 1.00
CA ILE A 80 -0.13 9.03 0.08
C ILE A 80 -0.32 10.53 0.27
N GLN A 81 -0.15 11.02 1.51
CA GLN A 81 -0.29 12.45 1.80
C GLN A 81 0.80 13.31 1.15
N MET A 82 1.93 12.73 0.76
CA MET A 82 3.03 13.49 0.15
C MET A 82 2.72 13.97 -1.27
N ASN A 83 1.80 13.31 -1.97
CA ASN A 83 1.33 13.68 -3.31
C ASN A 83 -0.19 13.57 -3.44
N ILE A 84 -0.93 13.77 -2.36
CA ILE A 84 -2.39 13.64 -2.33
C ILE A 84 -3.10 14.61 -3.28
N GLN A 85 -2.48 15.78 -3.56
CA GLN A 85 -3.00 16.79 -4.50
C GLN A 85 -3.13 16.25 -5.94
N GLU A 86 -2.42 15.18 -6.29
CA GLU A 86 -2.52 14.55 -7.60
C GLU A 86 -3.88 13.87 -7.84
N LEU A 87 -4.72 13.76 -6.82
CA LEU A 87 -6.11 13.39 -6.99
C LEU A 87 -6.85 14.38 -7.91
N SER A 88 -6.51 15.68 -7.88
CA SER A 88 -7.03 16.66 -8.84
C SER A 88 -6.62 16.32 -10.28
N THR A 89 -5.38 15.93 -10.49
CA THR A 89 -4.86 15.51 -11.79
C THR A 89 -5.56 14.23 -12.28
N CYS A 90 -5.77 13.27 -11.38
CA CYS A 90 -6.52 12.06 -11.69
C CYS A 90 -7.97 12.36 -12.14
N LEU A 91 -8.64 13.31 -11.47
CA LEU A 91 -9.98 13.73 -11.86
C LEU A 91 -9.99 14.42 -13.23
N GLN A 92 -9.07 15.37 -13.44
CA GLN A 92 -8.99 16.14 -14.66
C GLN A 92 -8.78 15.27 -15.89
N TYR A 93 -7.99 14.21 -15.79
CA TYR A 93 -7.65 13.32 -16.88
C TYR A 93 -8.43 12.00 -16.89
N GLY A 94 -9.40 11.84 -15.97
CA GLY A 94 -10.23 10.64 -15.88
C GLY A 94 -9.43 9.35 -15.67
N LEU A 95 -8.46 9.36 -14.73
CA LEU A 95 -7.58 8.21 -14.48
C LEU A 95 -8.19 7.24 -13.46
N PRO A 96 -8.72 6.08 -13.86
CA PRO A 96 -9.39 5.13 -12.97
C PRO A 96 -8.39 4.22 -12.22
N VAL A 97 -7.51 4.81 -11.44
CA VAL A 97 -6.57 4.10 -10.57
C VAL A 97 -7.30 3.56 -9.34
N LYS A 98 -6.89 2.38 -8.85
CA LYS A 98 -7.34 1.83 -7.56
C LYS A 98 -6.26 2.07 -6.52
N ILE A 99 -6.55 2.88 -5.51
CA ILE A 99 -5.62 3.18 -4.42
C ILE A 99 -5.95 2.26 -3.24
N ILE A 100 -4.97 1.44 -2.87
CA ILE A 100 -5.04 0.47 -1.77
C ILE A 100 -4.22 1.05 -0.61
N ASN A 101 -4.86 1.83 0.24
CA ASN A 101 -4.22 2.43 1.40
C ASN A 101 -4.21 1.44 2.57
N ILE A 102 -3.04 0.87 2.86
CA ILE A 102 -2.83 -0.05 3.99
C ILE A 102 -2.54 0.81 5.22
N ASN A 103 -3.58 1.09 5.99
CA ASN A 103 -3.58 2.04 7.09
C ASN A 103 -3.33 1.35 8.43
N ASN A 104 -2.12 1.42 8.94
CA ASN A 104 -1.74 0.91 10.26
C ASN A 104 -1.53 2.03 11.30
N ARG A 105 -1.86 3.28 10.94
CA ARG A 105 -1.72 4.49 11.77
C ARG A 105 -0.29 4.72 12.28
N SER A 106 0.70 4.37 11.46
CA SER A 106 2.10 4.59 11.83
C SER A 106 3.02 4.67 10.61
N LEU A 107 4.16 5.31 10.79
CA LEU A 107 5.31 5.13 9.91
C LEU A 107 5.86 3.71 10.14
N GLY A 108 5.17 2.72 9.58
CA GLY A 108 5.28 1.33 9.96
C GLY A 108 6.69 0.76 9.85
N MET A 109 7.48 1.16 8.84
CA MET A 109 8.88 0.72 8.72
C MET A 109 9.75 1.31 9.83
N VAL A 110 9.57 2.59 10.16
CA VAL A 110 10.28 3.24 11.28
C VAL A 110 9.92 2.57 12.59
N LYS A 111 8.61 2.34 12.82
CA LYS A 111 8.12 1.62 14.01
C LYS A 111 8.71 0.22 14.11
N GLN A 112 8.74 -0.54 13.02
CA GLN A 112 9.31 -1.89 12.99
C GLN A 112 10.79 -1.90 13.41
N TRP A 113 11.60 -0.95 12.93
CA TRP A 113 12.98 -0.81 13.37
C TRP A 113 13.10 -0.42 14.83
N GLN A 114 12.23 0.46 15.32
CA GLN A 114 12.18 0.84 16.75
C GLN A 114 11.83 -0.37 17.64
N ASP A 115 10.89 -1.21 17.19
CA ASP A 115 10.55 -2.44 17.90
C ASP A 115 11.71 -3.45 17.89
N MET A 116 12.38 -3.64 16.76
CA MET A 116 13.40 -4.68 16.60
C MET A 116 14.79 -4.30 17.10
N GLN A 117 15.18 -3.03 16.97
CA GLN A 117 16.54 -2.56 17.21
C GLN A 117 16.66 -1.66 18.45
N TYR A 118 15.56 -1.06 18.88
CA TYR A 118 15.55 -0.05 19.92
C TYR A 118 14.61 -0.39 21.09
N GLU A 119 14.35 -1.68 21.30
CA GLU A 119 13.57 -2.18 22.45
C GLU A 119 12.16 -1.57 22.56
N GLY A 120 11.54 -1.24 21.44
CA GLY A 120 10.23 -0.59 21.39
C GLY A 120 10.23 0.87 21.87
N ARG A 121 11.37 1.54 21.93
CA ARG A 121 11.46 2.97 22.23
C ARG A 121 10.98 3.79 21.05
N HIS A 122 9.67 3.95 20.94
CA HIS A 122 9.04 4.66 19.84
C HIS A 122 9.26 6.18 19.94
N SER A 123 9.57 6.80 18.80
CA SER A 123 9.68 8.25 18.68
C SER A 123 9.21 8.69 17.29
N ASN A 124 8.18 9.53 17.24
CA ASN A 124 7.64 10.15 16.02
C ASN A 124 7.21 9.13 14.92
N SER A 125 6.85 7.90 15.30
CA SER A 125 6.44 6.84 14.38
C SER A 125 4.93 6.58 14.36
N TYR A 126 4.17 7.15 15.27
CA TYR A 126 2.72 7.07 15.29
C TYR A 126 2.08 8.24 14.54
N MET A 127 0.92 7.98 13.96
CA MET A 127 0.12 8.97 13.22
C MET A 127 -1.26 9.07 13.87
N ASP A 128 -1.35 9.88 14.94
CA ASP A 128 -2.59 10.02 15.72
C ASP A 128 -3.59 10.98 15.06
N SER A 129 -3.11 11.94 14.26
CA SER A 129 -3.90 12.97 13.57
C SER A 129 -3.96 12.71 12.08
N LEU A 130 -4.72 11.69 11.66
CA LEU A 130 -4.97 11.41 10.25
C LEU A 130 -6.27 12.07 9.78
N PRO A 131 -6.33 12.52 8.51
CA PRO A 131 -7.57 12.94 7.92
C PRO A 131 -8.54 11.77 7.78
N ASP A 132 -9.83 12.06 7.69
CA ASP A 132 -10.79 11.12 7.15
C ASP A 132 -10.54 11.00 5.63
N PHE A 133 -9.81 9.95 5.22
CA PHE A 133 -9.42 9.77 3.83
C PHE A 133 -10.60 9.61 2.88
N VAL A 134 -11.73 9.02 3.36
CA VAL A 134 -12.93 8.88 2.53
C VAL A 134 -13.47 10.26 2.19
N LYS A 135 -13.71 11.10 3.19
CA LYS A 135 -14.19 12.47 2.96
C LYS A 135 -13.22 13.32 2.14
N LEU A 136 -11.91 13.16 2.39
CA LEU A 136 -10.89 13.86 1.65
C LEU A 136 -10.94 13.51 0.15
N VAL A 137 -11.01 12.22 -0.16
CA VAL A 137 -11.05 11.72 -1.54
C VAL A 137 -12.36 12.09 -2.24
N GLU A 138 -13.48 12.05 -1.50
CA GLU A 138 -14.78 12.52 -2.00
C GLU A 138 -14.79 14.03 -2.30
N ALA A 139 -14.08 14.84 -1.49
CA ALA A 139 -13.90 16.26 -1.76
C ALA A 139 -13.11 16.55 -3.06
N TYR A 140 -12.26 15.61 -3.48
CA TYR A 140 -11.59 15.63 -4.78
C TYR A 140 -12.46 15.07 -5.93
N GLY A 141 -13.71 14.64 -5.66
CA GLY A 141 -14.63 14.12 -6.66
C GLY A 141 -14.48 12.63 -6.99
N HIS A 142 -13.78 11.87 -6.16
CA HIS A 142 -13.55 10.44 -6.32
C HIS A 142 -14.40 9.59 -5.37
N VAL A 143 -14.30 8.27 -5.49
CA VAL A 143 -14.99 7.33 -4.59
C VAL A 143 -14.03 6.91 -3.47
N GLY A 144 -14.47 7.07 -2.22
CA GLY A 144 -13.78 6.59 -1.04
C GLY A 144 -14.52 5.41 -0.40
N MET A 145 -13.77 4.40 0.05
CA MET A 145 -14.32 3.25 0.78
C MET A 145 -13.46 2.97 2.00
N LYS A 146 -14.08 2.88 3.17
CA LYS A 146 -13.42 2.47 4.41
C LYS A 146 -13.65 0.98 4.67
N ILE A 147 -12.57 0.25 5.02
CA ILE A 147 -12.64 -1.17 5.35
C ILE A 147 -11.96 -1.38 6.70
N THR A 148 -12.75 -1.77 7.70
CA THR A 148 -12.27 -2.08 9.06
C THR A 148 -12.54 -3.53 9.44
N ASP A 149 -13.46 -4.18 8.74
CA ASP A 149 -13.90 -5.56 8.95
C ASP A 149 -13.25 -6.47 7.91
N PRO A 150 -12.49 -7.49 8.32
CA PRO A 150 -11.87 -8.45 7.40
C PRO A 150 -12.88 -9.17 6.48
N ASP A 151 -14.10 -9.42 6.97
CA ASP A 151 -15.13 -10.12 6.20
C ASP A 151 -15.66 -9.29 5.03
N GLN A 152 -15.47 -7.97 5.06
CA GLN A 152 -15.85 -7.05 3.99
C GLN A 152 -14.74 -6.83 2.94
N LEU A 153 -13.51 -7.31 3.21
CA LEU A 153 -12.36 -7.01 2.36
C LEU A 153 -12.58 -7.46 0.91
N GLU A 154 -13.00 -8.71 0.69
CA GLU A 154 -13.20 -9.24 -0.67
C GLU A 154 -14.33 -8.51 -1.40
N SER A 155 -15.48 -8.36 -0.76
CA SER A 155 -16.65 -7.73 -1.40
C SER A 155 -16.39 -6.28 -1.78
N LYS A 156 -15.80 -5.50 -0.88
CA LYS A 156 -15.44 -4.09 -1.12
C LYS A 156 -14.35 -3.93 -2.16
N MET A 157 -13.35 -4.80 -2.16
CA MET A 157 -12.31 -4.75 -3.17
C MET A 157 -12.86 -5.10 -4.56
N ARG A 158 -13.73 -6.12 -4.68
CA ARG A 158 -14.42 -6.44 -5.94
C ARG A 158 -15.32 -5.29 -6.41
N GLU A 159 -16.06 -4.66 -5.51
CA GLU A 159 -16.87 -3.47 -5.78
C GLU A 159 -16.00 -2.34 -6.37
N ALA A 160 -14.85 -2.05 -5.76
CA ALA A 160 -13.93 -1.02 -6.21
C ALA A 160 -13.36 -1.31 -7.61
N PHE A 161 -12.97 -2.56 -7.87
CA PHE A 161 -12.40 -2.95 -9.18
C PHE A 161 -13.46 -3.06 -10.28
N ALA A 162 -14.73 -3.24 -9.95
CA ALA A 162 -15.84 -3.20 -10.91
C ALA A 162 -16.12 -1.78 -11.45
N MET A 163 -15.73 -0.73 -10.73
CA MET A 163 -15.84 0.67 -11.17
C MET A 163 -14.66 1.01 -12.10
N THR A 164 -14.76 0.66 -13.38
CA THR A 164 -13.64 0.79 -14.31
C THR A 164 -13.42 2.21 -14.84
N ASP A 165 -14.37 3.12 -14.63
CA ASP A 165 -14.42 4.48 -15.19
C ASP A 165 -13.91 5.56 -14.23
N ARG A 166 -13.57 5.22 -12.98
CA ARG A 166 -13.23 6.19 -11.93
C ARG A 166 -12.17 5.70 -10.96
N LEU A 167 -11.48 6.65 -10.33
CA LEU A 167 -10.57 6.36 -9.23
C LEU A 167 -11.38 5.96 -8.00
N VAL A 168 -10.93 4.88 -7.35
CA VAL A 168 -11.47 4.43 -6.07
C VAL A 168 -10.33 4.33 -5.05
N PHE A 169 -10.52 4.93 -3.90
CA PHE A 169 -9.61 4.88 -2.76
C PHE A 169 -10.16 3.97 -1.68
N LEU A 170 -9.43 2.91 -1.36
CA LEU A 170 -9.77 2.00 -0.27
C LEU A 170 -8.88 2.31 0.94
N ASP A 171 -9.46 2.86 2.00
CA ASP A 171 -8.79 3.07 3.29
C ASP A 171 -8.98 1.83 4.16
N ILE A 172 -7.96 0.95 4.18
CA ILE A 172 -8.02 -0.38 4.77
C ILE A 172 -7.24 -0.41 6.07
N TYR A 173 -7.96 -0.53 7.19
CA TYR A 173 -7.37 -0.58 8.51
C TYR A 173 -6.79 -1.95 8.81
N VAL A 174 -5.50 -1.98 9.13
CA VAL A 174 -4.78 -3.22 9.41
C VAL A 174 -4.18 -3.20 10.81
N ASP A 175 -3.77 -4.38 11.29
CA ASP A 175 -3.15 -4.54 12.60
C ASP A 175 -1.79 -3.79 12.65
N PRO A 176 -1.64 -2.78 13.53
CA PRO A 176 -0.41 -2.00 13.64
C PRO A 176 0.74 -2.79 14.29
N SER A 177 0.48 -3.97 14.84
CA SER A 177 1.52 -4.84 15.44
C SER A 177 2.16 -5.81 14.44
N GLU A 178 1.61 -5.92 13.23
CA GLU A 178 2.15 -6.79 12.19
C GLU A 178 3.42 -6.18 11.58
N HIS A 179 4.50 -6.95 11.67
CA HIS A 179 5.78 -6.63 11.05
C HIS A 179 6.01 -7.42 9.77
N VAL A 180 6.89 -6.88 8.93
CA VAL A 180 7.30 -7.57 7.70
C VAL A 180 8.28 -8.68 8.04
N TYR A 181 7.96 -9.89 7.63
CA TYR A 181 8.83 -11.06 7.68
C TYR A 181 8.73 -11.83 6.34
N PRO A 182 9.81 -12.51 5.91
CA PRO A 182 11.16 -12.52 6.49
C PRO A 182 11.84 -11.15 6.43
N MET A 183 12.73 -10.87 7.39
CA MET A 183 13.42 -9.59 7.48
C MET A 183 14.91 -9.79 7.72
N HIS A 184 15.74 -9.17 6.89
CA HIS A 184 17.18 -9.11 7.09
C HIS A 184 17.52 -8.03 8.11
N ILE A 185 18.26 -8.39 9.15
CA ILE A 185 18.68 -7.43 10.19
C ILE A 185 19.98 -6.73 9.81
N ALA A 186 20.07 -5.45 10.18
CA ALA A 186 21.29 -4.67 9.98
C ALA A 186 22.50 -5.37 10.64
N LYS A 187 23.61 -5.44 9.92
CA LYS A 187 24.87 -6.11 10.31
C LYS A 187 24.81 -7.63 10.38
N GLY A 188 23.70 -8.27 10.04
CA GLY A 188 23.61 -9.71 9.85
C GLY A 188 24.06 -10.15 8.44
N SER A 189 24.35 -11.43 8.27
CA SER A 189 24.51 -12.03 6.94
C SER A 189 23.14 -12.36 6.32
N MET A 190 23.11 -12.69 5.03
CA MET A 190 21.87 -13.19 4.38
C MET A 190 21.34 -14.49 5.01
N ARG A 191 22.15 -15.14 5.85
CA ARG A 191 21.78 -16.34 6.62
C ARG A 191 21.15 -15.98 7.97
N ASP A 192 21.24 -14.72 8.41
CA ASP A 192 20.70 -14.26 9.71
C ASP A 192 19.37 -13.54 9.50
N MET A 193 18.42 -14.20 8.85
CA MET A 193 17.08 -13.64 8.63
C MET A 193 16.15 -13.91 9.81
N LEU A 194 15.34 -12.93 10.16
CA LEU A 194 14.18 -13.12 11.00
C LEU A 194 13.03 -13.66 10.14
N LEU A 195 12.59 -14.87 10.39
CA LEU A 195 11.48 -15.51 9.68
C LEU A 195 10.13 -15.17 10.30
N SER A 196 10.13 -14.91 11.61
CA SER A 196 8.99 -14.46 12.39
C SER A 196 9.47 -13.65 13.59
N LYS A 197 8.58 -13.21 14.45
CA LYS A 197 8.93 -12.51 15.69
C LYS A 197 9.88 -13.30 16.60
N THR A 198 9.81 -14.62 16.55
CA THR A 198 10.53 -15.54 17.47
C THR A 198 11.49 -16.49 16.75
N GLU A 199 11.49 -16.55 15.43
CA GLU A 199 12.24 -17.52 14.63
C GLU A 199 13.31 -16.81 13.79
N ARG A 200 14.52 -17.38 13.82
CA ARG A 200 15.68 -16.97 12.99
C ARG A 200 16.19 -18.15 12.17
N THR A 201 16.81 -17.86 11.03
CA THR A 201 17.57 -18.85 10.27
C THR A 201 18.89 -19.20 10.97
#